data_d138f9664e9840eeab669dba0a6bb09d
#
_entry.id   d138f9664e9840eeab669dba0a6bb09d
#
_cell.length_a   1.000
_cell.length_b   1.000
_cell.length_c   1.000
_cell.angle_alpha   90.00
_cell.angle_beta   90.00
_cell.angle_gamma   90.00
#
_symmetry.space_group_name_H-M   'P 1'
#
loop_
_entity.id
_entity.type
_entity.pdbx_description
1 polymer ?
#
loop_
_entity_poly.entity_id
_entity_poly.type
_entity_poly.pdbx_seq_one_letter_code
_entity_poly.pdbx_strand_id
1 'polypeptide(L)'
;MIGVEVTGGLKKDRELADEIVWWCMETLMPRHSAINIDVKLTKTFEGGAEGFCYQGDDDRDFIIEIDHRLSRIKSKEEFIECVMHEMVHVWQGATGRIKDTIRGGYKKLWKCKDGKYRNYLKTAYMKQPWEVQAYKMQGPLAEAFIAEIRT
;
A
#
# COMPACT_ATOMS: atom_id res chain seq x y z
N MET A 1 -11.20 -2.44 15.68
CA MET A 1 -12.08 -2.64 14.52
C MET A 1 -11.35 -2.19 13.25
N ILE A 2 -11.44 -2.98 12.20
CA ILE A 2 -10.85 -2.62 10.91
C ILE A 2 -11.86 -1.82 10.12
N GLY A 3 -11.48 -0.62 9.66
CA GLY A 3 -12.31 0.20 8.80
C GLY A 3 -11.69 0.30 7.41
N VAL A 4 -12.45 0.00 6.38
CA VAL A 4 -12.02 0.13 4.99
C VAL A 4 -13.05 0.95 4.24
N GLU A 5 -12.62 2.02 3.61
CA GLU A 5 -13.47 2.85 2.76
C GLU A 5 -12.79 3.05 1.42
N VAL A 6 -13.52 2.80 0.34
CA VAL A 6 -13.02 2.99 -1.02
C VAL A 6 -13.92 3.99 -1.73
N THR A 7 -13.34 5.08 -2.24
CA THR A 7 -14.08 6.14 -2.91
C THR A 7 -13.50 6.46 -4.28
N GLY A 8 -14.32 7.06 -5.13
CA GLY A 8 -13.92 7.54 -6.47
C GLY A 8 -13.90 6.45 -7.52
N GLY A 9 -13.53 6.83 -8.73
CA GLY A 9 -13.42 5.92 -9.86
C GLY A 9 -14.72 5.19 -10.23
N LEU A 10 -14.58 4.08 -10.94
CA LEU A 10 -15.70 3.24 -11.34
C LEU A 10 -16.08 2.28 -10.21
N LYS A 11 -17.37 1.95 -10.13
CA LYS A 11 -17.89 1.02 -9.12
C LYS A 11 -17.15 -0.32 -9.12
N LYS A 12 -16.91 -0.90 -10.30
CA LYS A 12 -16.20 -2.19 -10.42
C LYS A 12 -14.78 -2.11 -9.85
N ASP A 13 -14.11 -0.98 -10.02
CA ASP A 13 -12.75 -0.77 -9.49
C ASP A 13 -12.78 -0.58 -7.98
N ARG A 14 -13.79 0.15 -7.46
CA ARG A 14 -13.96 0.28 -6.00
C ARG A 14 -14.21 -1.07 -5.34
N GLU A 15 -15.07 -1.89 -5.93
CA GLU A 15 -15.37 -3.22 -5.41
C GLU A 15 -14.14 -4.12 -5.42
N LEU A 16 -13.37 -4.08 -6.51
CA LEU A 16 -12.14 -4.86 -6.62
C LEU A 16 -11.09 -4.38 -5.60
N ALA A 17 -10.91 -3.08 -5.47
CA ALA A 17 -9.98 -2.54 -4.48
C ALA A 17 -10.37 -2.94 -3.05
N ASP A 18 -11.65 -2.88 -2.73
CA ASP A 18 -12.17 -3.33 -1.43
C ASP A 18 -11.81 -4.80 -1.16
N GLU A 19 -12.08 -5.67 -2.12
CA GLU A 19 -11.73 -7.10 -2.01
C GLU A 19 -10.23 -7.32 -1.78
N ILE A 20 -9.39 -6.58 -2.52
CA ILE A 20 -7.94 -6.68 -2.40
C ILE A 20 -7.49 -6.27 -1.00
N VAL A 21 -8.02 -5.14 -0.51
CA VAL A 21 -7.64 -4.63 0.82
C VAL A 21 -7.98 -5.63 1.91
N TRP A 22 -9.20 -6.16 1.92
CA TRP A 22 -9.61 -7.16 2.90
C TRP A 22 -8.78 -8.45 2.80
N TRP A 23 -8.52 -8.90 1.56
CA TRP A 23 -7.67 -10.07 1.35
C TRP A 23 -6.26 -9.85 1.90
N CYS A 24 -5.68 -8.66 1.67
CA CYS A 24 -4.37 -8.31 2.21
C CYS A 24 -4.37 -8.25 3.73
N MET A 25 -5.42 -7.70 4.34
CA MET A 25 -5.54 -7.67 5.80
C MET A 25 -5.52 -9.09 6.37
N GLU A 26 -6.26 -10.00 5.78
CA GLU A 26 -6.30 -11.39 6.22
C GLU A 26 -4.98 -12.14 5.97
N THR A 27 -4.32 -11.85 4.85
CA THR A 27 -3.11 -12.56 4.41
C THR A 27 -1.85 -12.04 5.11
N LEU A 28 -1.71 -10.72 5.20
CA LEU A 28 -0.49 -10.08 5.72
C LEU A 28 -0.60 -9.71 7.20
N MET A 29 -1.79 -9.41 7.67
CA MET A 29 -2.02 -8.84 9.00
C MET A 29 -3.21 -9.46 9.73
N PRO A 30 -3.29 -10.81 9.82
CA PRO A 30 -4.49 -11.45 10.39
C PRO A 30 -4.75 -11.13 11.85
N ARG A 31 -3.74 -10.64 12.57
CA ARG A 31 -3.85 -10.29 14.00
C ARG A 31 -4.10 -8.81 14.26
N HIS A 32 -4.08 -7.98 13.21
CA HIS A 32 -4.32 -6.54 13.36
C HIS A 32 -5.82 -6.27 13.32
N SER A 33 -6.33 -5.58 14.33
CA SER A 33 -7.77 -5.37 14.51
C SER A 33 -8.18 -3.91 14.61
N ALA A 34 -7.23 -2.98 14.60
CA ALA A 34 -7.51 -1.56 14.79
C ALA A 34 -6.77 -0.71 13.74
N ILE A 35 -7.11 -0.92 12.47
CA ILE A 35 -6.52 -0.20 11.34
C ILE A 35 -7.64 0.39 10.50
N ASN A 36 -7.47 1.63 10.06
CA ASN A 36 -8.36 2.29 9.12
C ASN A 36 -7.61 2.53 7.81
N ILE A 37 -8.22 2.13 6.70
CA ILE A 37 -7.63 2.28 5.37
C ILE A 37 -8.63 3.00 4.47
N ASP A 38 -8.25 4.18 4.00
CA ASP A 38 -9.01 4.94 3.01
C ASP A 38 -8.33 4.78 1.66
N VAL A 39 -9.02 4.17 0.71
CA VAL A 39 -8.54 4.05 -0.66
C VAL A 39 -9.29 5.06 -1.52
N LYS A 40 -8.56 5.92 -2.18
CA LYS A 40 -9.10 6.96 -3.05
C LYS A 40 -8.67 6.69 -4.49
N LEU A 41 -9.63 6.31 -5.34
CA LEU A 41 -9.42 6.20 -6.78
C LEU A 41 -9.63 7.59 -7.35
N THR A 42 -8.55 8.32 -7.54
CA THR A 42 -8.60 9.76 -7.75
C THR A 42 -7.78 10.19 -8.96
N LYS A 43 -7.30 11.42 -8.95
CA LYS A 43 -6.59 12.07 -10.07
C LYS A 43 -5.41 11.26 -10.59
N THR A 44 -4.98 11.61 -11.81
CA THR A 44 -3.71 11.14 -12.36
C THR A 44 -2.54 11.83 -11.67
N PHE A 45 -1.43 11.10 -11.54
CA PHE A 45 -0.23 11.61 -10.91
C PHE A 45 0.81 11.98 -11.96
N GLU A 46 1.59 13.02 -11.67
CA GLU A 46 2.69 13.41 -12.52
C GLU A 46 3.83 12.38 -12.45
N GLY A 47 4.66 12.34 -13.50
CA GLY A 47 5.85 11.48 -13.53
C GLY A 47 5.57 9.99 -13.69
N GLY A 48 4.36 9.61 -14.09
CA GLY A 48 4.01 8.22 -14.35
C GLY A 48 3.73 7.39 -13.10
N ALA A 49 3.64 8.01 -11.93
CA ALA A 49 3.26 7.31 -10.70
C ALA A 49 1.81 6.80 -10.83
N GLU A 50 1.56 5.60 -10.32
CA GLU A 50 0.24 4.95 -10.38
C GLU A 50 -0.50 5.02 -9.06
N GLY A 51 0.23 5.15 -7.95
CA GLY A 51 -0.38 5.23 -6.63
C GLY A 51 0.59 5.68 -5.55
N PHE A 52 0.03 5.99 -4.38
CA PHE A 52 0.77 6.38 -3.18
C PHE A 52 0.11 5.81 -1.95
N CYS A 53 0.90 5.58 -0.90
CA CYS A 53 0.42 5.23 0.43
C CYS A 53 1.07 6.16 1.45
N TYR A 54 0.28 6.72 2.35
CA TYR A 54 0.80 7.56 3.44
C TYR A 54 -0.07 7.41 4.69
N GLN A 55 0.50 7.77 5.83
CA GLN A 55 -0.24 7.74 7.09
C GLN A 55 -1.21 8.92 7.18
N GLY A 56 -2.37 8.67 7.81
CA GLY A 56 -3.32 9.71 8.14
C GLY A 56 -2.99 10.38 9.47
N ASP A 57 -4.02 10.84 10.18
CA ASP A 57 -3.86 11.59 11.43
C ASP A 57 -3.34 10.74 12.58
N ASP A 58 -3.56 9.45 12.54
CA ASP A 58 -3.16 8.48 13.56
C ASP A 58 -2.21 7.47 12.93
N ASP A 59 -1.32 6.86 13.72
CA ASP A 59 -0.37 5.84 13.25
C ASP A 59 -1.04 4.55 12.77
N ARG A 60 -2.34 4.41 12.98
CA ARG A 60 -3.16 3.27 12.51
C ARG A 60 -4.05 3.63 11.35
N ASP A 61 -3.99 4.87 10.89
CA ASP A 61 -4.76 5.35 9.75
C ASP A 61 -3.85 5.43 8.53
N PHE A 62 -4.29 4.81 7.43
CA PHE A 62 -3.53 4.80 6.18
C PHE A 62 -4.41 5.30 5.05
N ILE A 63 -3.82 6.06 4.15
CA ILE A 63 -4.49 6.58 2.97
C ILE A 63 -3.75 6.04 1.75
N ILE A 64 -4.49 5.41 0.85
CA ILE A 64 -3.97 4.93 -0.43
C ILE A 64 -4.64 5.74 -1.53
N GLU A 65 -3.84 6.32 -2.41
CA GLU A 65 -4.35 7.00 -3.60
C GLU A 65 -3.90 6.22 -4.84
N ILE A 66 -4.86 5.91 -5.71
CA ILE A 66 -4.61 5.15 -6.95
C ILE A 66 -5.17 5.97 -8.12
N ASP A 67 -4.47 5.99 -9.25
CA ASP A 67 -4.97 6.61 -10.47
C ASP A 67 -6.27 5.91 -10.87
N HIS A 68 -7.37 6.68 -10.89
CA HIS A 68 -8.71 6.14 -11.14
C HIS A 68 -8.90 5.52 -12.53
N ARG A 69 -7.95 5.75 -13.45
CA ARG A 69 -8.01 5.24 -14.82
C ARG A 69 -7.17 3.97 -15.02
N LEU A 70 -6.41 3.55 -13.99
CA LEU A 70 -5.36 2.55 -14.15
C LEU A 70 -5.86 1.24 -14.79
N SER A 71 -7.01 0.73 -14.36
CA SER A 71 -7.59 -0.50 -14.92
C SER A 71 -7.95 -0.40 -16.40
N ARG A 72 -8.21 0.82 -16.88
CA ARG A 72 -8.60 1.09 -18.27
C ARG A 72 -7.40 1.42 -19.16
N ILE A 73 -6.46 2.25 -18.67
CA ILE A 73 -5.31 2.69 -19.47
C ILE A 73 -4.17 1.66 -19.46
N LYS A 74 -4.14 0.79 -18.49
CA LYS A 74 -3.17 -0.31 -18.38
C LYS A 74 -3.90 -1.65 -18.45
N SER A 75 -4.18 -2.25 -17.30
CA SER A 75 -4.91 -3.52 -17.23
C SER A 75 -5.47 -3.73 -15.84
N LYS A 76 -6.40 -4.69 -15.73
CA LYS A 76 -6.92 -5.13 -14.43
C LYS A 76 -5.79 -5.70 -13.57
N GLU A 77 -4.87 -6.45 -14.16
CA GLU A 77 -3.73 -7.05 -13.48
C GLU A 77 -2.80 -5.99 -12.91
N GLU A 78 -2.50 -4.93 -13.67
CA GLU A 78 -1.68 -3.82 -13.16
C GLU A 78 -2.39 -3.03 -12.06
N PHE A 79 -3.70 -2.89 -12.15
CA PHE A 79 -4.50 -2.29 -11.08
C PHE A 79 -4.38 -3.12 -9.79
N ILE A 80 -4.52 -4.44 -9.89
CA ILE A 80 -4.36 -5.34 -8.75
C ILE A 80 -2.96 -5.21 -8.16
N GLU A 81 -1.92 -5.26 -8.99
CA GLU A 81 -0.53 -5.12 -8.52
C GLU A 81 -0.29 -3.78 -7.82
N CYS A 82 -0.86 -2.70 -8.35
CA CYS A 82 -0.72 -1.37 -7.75
C CYS A 82 -1.34 -1.32 -6.35
N VAL A 83 -2.55 -1.86 -6.19
CA VAL A 83 -3.21 -1.91 -4.88
C VAL A 83 -2.40 -2.80 -3.93
N MET A 84 -1.88 -3.94 -4.40
CA MET A 84 -1.01 -4.82 -3.61
C MET A 84 0.25 -4.08 -3.14
N HIS A 85 0.89 -3.33 -4.04
CA HIS A 85 2.09 -2.55 -3.72
C HIS A 85 1.80 -1.58 -2.56
N GLU A 86 0.71 -0.84 -2.64
CA GLU A 86 0.35 0.11 -1.59
C GLU A 86 -0.06 -0.60 -0.28
N MET A 87 -0.69 -1.75 -0.36
CA MET A 87 -1.01 -2.56 0.82
C MET A 87 0.25 -3.12 1.49
N VAL A 88 1.31 -3.40 0.75
CA VAL A 88 2.59 -3.76 1.36
C VAL A 88 3.10 -2.59 2.22
N HIS A 89 2.96 -1.36 1.76
CA HIS A 89 3.33 -0.19 2.57
C HIS A 89 2.49 -0.07 3.84
N VAL A 90 1.19 -0.36 3.77
CA VAL A 90 0.33 -0.43 4.97
C VAL A 90 0.89 -1.46 5.96
N TRP A 91 1.20 -2.65 5.47
CA TRP A 91 1.77 -3.72 6.28
C TRP A 91 3.11 -3.31 6.91
N GLN A 92 3.98 -2.66 6.14
CA GLN A 92 5.27 -2.16 6.64
C GLN A 92 5.07 -1.15 7.79
N GLY A 93 4.13 -0.23 7.61
CA GLY A 93 3.81 0.77 8.63
C GLY A 93 3.15 0.16 9.87
N ALA A 94 2.15 -0.67 9.65
CA ALA A 94 1.38 -1.29 10.72
C ALA A 94 2.23 -2.24 11.58
N THR A 95 3.22 -2.92 10.98
CA THR A 95 4.09 -3.87 11.68
C THR A 95 5.38 -3.25 12.20
N GLY A 96 5.56 -1.94 12.03
CA GLY A 96 6.72 -1.24 12.55
C GLY A 96 8.01 -1.40 11.73
N ARG A 97 7.94 -1.93 10.51
CA ARG A 97 9.10 -2.01 9.62
C ARG A 97 9.51 -0.63 9.11
N ILE A 98 8.53 0.22 8.86
CA ILE A 98 8.69 1.63 8.51
C ILE A 98 8.19 2.48 9.66
N LYS A 99 8.86 3.60 9.91
CA LYS A 99 8.45 4.56 10.92
C LYS A 99 8.72 5.98 10.43
N ASP A 100 7.67 6.78 10.35
CA ASP A 100 7.81 8.20 10.03
C ASP A 100 8.00 8.99 11.32
N THR A 101 8.92 9.96 11.30
CA THR A 101 9.12 10.86 12.42
C THR A 101 9.43 12.27 11.92
N ILE A 102 8.89 13.26 12.63
CA ILE A 102 9.14 14.69 12.36
C ILE A 102 10.13 15.30 13.35
N ARG A 103 10.53 14.55 14.37
CA ARG A 103 11.44 15.01 15.39
C ARG A 103 12.84 15.24 14.80
N GLY A 104 13.31 16.49 14.84
CA GLY A 104 14.59 16.85 14.21
C GLY A 104 14.56 16.93 12.68
N GLY A 105 13.36 17.18 12.10
CA GLY A 105 13.12 17.15 10.66
C GLY A 105 12.48 15.85 10.23
N TYR A 106 11.79 15.85 9.08
CA TYR A 106 11.13 14.65 8.58
C TYR A 106 12.13 13.54 8.26
N LYS A 107 11.88 12.35 8.79
CA LYS A 107 12.67 11.14 8.55
C LYS A 107 11.75 9.97 8.29
N LYS A 108 12.14 9.14 7.34
CA LYS A 108 11.47 7.86 7.06
C LYS A 108 12.45 6.75 7.42
N LEU A 109 12.18 6.06 8.51
CA LEU A 109 13.07 5.09 9.11
C LEU A 109 12.68 3.67 8.72
N TRP A 110 13.68 2.84 8.47
CA TRP A 110 13.49 1.42 8.16
C TRP A 110 14.18 0.57 9.21
N LYS A 111 13.48 -0.43 9.73
CA LYS A 111 14.03 -1.37 10.70
C LYS A 111 14.94 -2.37 9.99
N CYS A 112 16.23 -2.27 10.26
CA CYS A 112 17.24 -3.15 9.68
C CYS A 112 17.28 -4.51 10.38
N LYS A 113 18.02 -5.46 9.79
CA LYS A 113 18.15 -6.83 10.34
C LYS A 113 18.69 -6.88 11.76
N ASP A 114 19.52 -5.89 12.15
CA ASP A 114 20.05 -5.77 13.51
C ASP A 114 19.05 -5.17 14.51
N GLY A 115 17.83 -4.88 14.08
CA GLY A 115 16.77 -4.28 14.90
C GLY A 115 16.84 -2.77 15.03
N LYS A 116 17.86 -2.14 14.44
CA LYS A 116 18.01 -0.68 14.50
C LYS A 116 17.31 -0.01 13.32
N TYR A 117 16.75 1.17 13.58
CA TYR A 117 16.13 2.00 12.55
C TYR A 117 17.15 2.92 11.90
N ARG A 118 17.12 3.01 10.57
CA ARG A 118 17.99 3.90 9.80
C ARG A 118 17.18 4.70 8.80
N ASN A 119 17.60 5.93 8.55
CA ASN A 119 16.95 6.84 7.63
C ASN A 119 17.45 6.61 6.20
N TYR A 120 16.52 6.23 5.30
CA TYR A 120 16.81 6.02 3.88
C TYR A 120 16.09 7.03 2.98
N LEU A 121 15.57 8.13 3.55
CA LEU A 121 14.78 9.10 2.80
C LEU A 121 15.53 9.71 1.60
N LYS A 122 16.83 9.89 1.72
CA LYS A 122 17.67 10.46 0.66
C LYS A 122 18.17 9.43 -0.36
N THR A 123 17.87 8.16 -0.14
CA THR A 123 18.22 7.08 -1.06
C THR A 123 17.33 7.17 -2.31
N ALA A 124 17.88 6.86 -3.49
CA ALA A 124 17.11 6.83 -4.73
C ALA A 124 15.89 5.92 -4.59
N TYR A 125 14.75 6.34 -5.15
CA TYR A 125 13.45 5.70 -4.97
C TYR A 125 13.51 4.17 -5.11
N MET A 126 14.07 3.66 -6.21
CA MET A 126 14.12 2.22 -6.48
C MET A 126 15.07 1.45 -5.56
N LYS A 127 15.88 2.15 -4.77
CA LYS A 127 16.81 1.55 -3.80
C LYS A 127 16.36 1.72 -2.36
N GLN A 128 15.28 2.43 -2.12
CA GLN A 128 14.69 2.54 -0.79
C GLN A 128 14.19 1.17 -0.34
N PRO A 129 14.55 0.70 0.85
CA PRO A 129 14.24 -0.69 1.26
C PRO A 129 12.75 -1.01 1.27
N TRP A 130 11.91 -0.05 1.61
CA TRP A 130 10.45 -0.24 1.59
C TRP A 130 9.91 -0.40 0.16
N GLU A 131 10.50 0.27 -0.83
CA GLU A 131 10.11 0.10 -2.24
C GLU A 131 10.65 -1.22 -2.79
N VAL A 132 11.89 -1.56 -2.49
CA VAL A 132 12.48 -2.85 -2.91
C VAL A 132 11.58 -4.01 -2.44
N GLN A 133 11.16 -3.98 -1.19
CA GLN A 133 10.29 -5.03 -0.64
C GLN A 133 8.91 -5.02 -1.29
N ALA A 134 8.30 -3.85 -1.49
CA ALA A 134 6.97 -3.73 -2.09
C ALA A 134 6.96 -4.24 -3.54
N TYR A 135 7.95 -3.87 -4.35
CA TYR A 135 8.06 -4.37 -5.72
C TYR A 135 8.30 -5.88 -5.77
N LYS A 136 9.05 -6.42 -4.82
CA LYS A 136 9.30 -7.86 -4.73
C LYS A 136 8.04 -8.64 -4.35
N MET A 137 7.19 -8.08 -3.52
CA MET A 137 5.99 -8.76 -2.99
C MET A 137 4.76 -8.61 -3.88
N GLN A 138 4.64 -7.52 -4.63
CA GLN A 138 3.39 -7.21 -5.35
C GLN A 138 2.98 -8.27 -6.37
N GLY A 139 3.92 -8.80 -7.14
CA GLY A 139 3.63 -9.83 -8.15
C GLY A 139 3.11 -11.13 -7.54
N PRO A 140 3.87 -11.76 -6.62
CA PRO A 140 3.40 -12.96 -5.94
C PRO A 140 2.07 -12.79 -5.20
N LEU A 141 1.84 -11.64 -4.56
CA LEU A 141 0.57 -11.36 -3.90
C LEU A 141 -0.58 -11.25 -4.89
N ALA A 142 -0.36 -10.55 -6.01
CA ALA A 142 -1.37 -10.42 -7.05
C ALA A 142 -1.72 -11.79 -7.65
N GLU A 143 -0.72 -12.62 -7.93
CA GLU A 143 -0.93 -13.99 -8.45
C GLU A 143 -1.75 -14.83 -7.47
N ALA A 144 -1.43 -14.78 -6.18
CA ALA A 144 -2.15 -15.52 -5.15
C ALA A 144 -3.60 -15.07 -5.03
N PHE A 145 -3.83 -13.76 -5.04
CA PHE A 145 -5.18 -13.20 -5.00
C PHE A 145 -6.01 -13.63 -6.21
N ILE A 146 -5.44 -13.49 -7.41
CA ILE A 146 -6.13 -13.86 -8.66
C ILE A 146 -6.47 -15.35 -8.67
N ALA A 147 -5.55 -16.21 -8.24
CA ALA A 147 -5.79 -17.65 -8.17
C ALA A 147 -6.95 -17.97 -7.21
N GLU A 148 -7.03 -17.28 -6.08
CA GLU A 148 -8.07 -17.50 -5.07
C GLU A 148 -9.45 -17.09 -5.56
N ILE A 149 -9.57 -15.95 -6.24
CA ILE A 149 -10.87 -15.49 -6.74
C ILE A 149 -11.38 -16.29 -7.95
N ARG A 150 -10.51 -17.07 -8.61
CA ARG A 150 -10.89 -17.93 -9.74
C ARG A 150 -11.33 -19.32 -9.30
N THR A 151 -11.14 -19.65 -8.06
CA THR A 151 -11.65 -20.89 -7.47
C THR A 151 -13.00 -20.65 -6.80
#